data_143f0356757f6aaa3a32f5db1eb2996a
#
_entry.id   143f0356757f6aaa3a32f5db1eb2996a
#
_cell.length_a   1.000
_cell.length_b   1.000
_cell.length_c   1.000
_cell.angle_alpha   90.00
_cell.angle_beta   90.00
_cell.angle_gamma   90.00
#
_symmetry.space_group_name_H-M   'P 1'
#
loop_
_entity.id
_entity.type
_entity.pdbx_description
1 polymer ?
#
loop_
_entity_poly.entity_id
_entity_poly.type
_entity_poly.pdbx_seq_one_letter_code
_entity_poly.pdbx_strand_id
1 'polypeptide(L)'
;ANQAEVENDFLMSLANQYDFIKGIVGWVDLKASTVAERFEYYQQFSKIKGFRHIIHDEPELDFMLQPSFLKGVSLLKNYGYTYDILIFAEHLPNTKTFVKALPNQPFVIDHIAKPTIKKGEIDTWKKQMQEIASFENVYCKLSGMVTEGDWSSWKKEDFTKYLDAVVEAFGTNRLMYG
;
A
#
# COMPACT_ATOMS: atom_id res chain seq x y z
N ALA A 1 -9.05 -8.46 -4.48
CA ALA A 1 -9.58 -7.52 -3.49
C ALA A 1 -10.81 -6.83 -4.07
N ASN A 2 -11.84 -6.73 -3.27
CA ASN A 2 -13.07 -6.03 -3.64
C ASN A 2 -13.10 -4.68 -2.89
N GLN A 3 -13.47 -3.58 -3.57
CA GLN A 3 -13.66 -2.29 -2.92
C GLN A 3 -15.07 -2.20 -2.31
N ALA A 4 -15.31 -3.07 -1.32
CA ALA A 4 -16.58 -3.13 -0.59
C ALA A 4 -16.36 -3.68 0.82
N GLU A 5 -17.09 -3.13 1.80
CA GLU A 5 -16.94 -3.54 3.20
C GLU A 5 -17.33 -5.00 3.48
N VAL A 6 -18.14 -5.62 2.61
CA VAL A 6 -18.45 -7.06 2.72
C VAL A 6 -17.19 -7.94 2.64
N GLU A 7 -16.12 -7.48 1.99
CA GLU A 7 -14.84 -8.20 2.01
C GLU A 7 -14.20 -8.19 3.39
N ASN A 8 -14.36 -7.11 4.16
CA ASN A 8 -13.86 -7.04 5.53
C ASN A 8 -14.50 -8.15 6.39
N ASP A 9 -15.82 -8.36 6.25
CA ASP A 9 -16.53 -9.41 6.99
C ASP A 9 -16.02 -10.81 6.64
N PHE A 10 -15.78 -11.04 5.33
CA PHE A 10 -15.19 -12.29 4.88
C PHE A 10 -13.78 -12.50 5.44
N LEU A 11 -12.92 -11.50 5.37
CA LEU A 11 -11.54 -11.56 5.89
C LEU A 11 -11.53 -11.74 7.41
N MET A 12 -12.42 -11.08 8.14
CA MET A 12 -12.58 -11.25 9.58
C MET A 12 -13.04 -12.66 9.95
N SER A 13 -13.95 -13.24 9.16
CA SER A 13 -14.40 -14.61 9.38
C SER A 13 -13.24 -15.61 9.26
N LEU A 14 -12.40 -15.46 8.23
CA LEU A 14 -11.20 -16.26 8.06
C LEU A 14 -10.19 -16.06 9.19
N ALA A 15 -9.96 -14.81 9.57
CA ALA A 15 -9.02 -14.49 10.63
C ALA A 15 -9.48 -15.03 12.01
N ASN A 16 -10.78 -15.14 12.25
CA ASN A 16 -11.31 -15.77 13.46
C ASN A 16 -11.18 -17.29 13.41
N GLN A 17 -11.25 -17.89 12.23
CA GLN A 17 -11.11 -19.33 12.03
C GLN A 17 -9.64 -19.80 12.10
N TYR A 18 -8.69 -18.95 11.65
CA TYR A 18 -7.30 -19.31 11.49
C TYR A 18 -6.37 -18.37 12.30
N ASP A 19 -5.75 -18.91 13.35
CA ASP A 19 -4.90 -18.16 14.27
C ASP A 19 -3.60 -17.62 13.63
N PHE A 20 -3.14 -18.19 12.53
CA PHE A 20 -1.95 -17.67 11.83
C PHE A 20 -2.22 -16.32 11.15
N ILE A 21 -3.49 -15.97 10.86
CA ILE A 21 -3.86 -14.65 10.34
C ILE A 21 -3.84 -13.65 11.51
N LYS A 22 -2.79 -12.81 11.54
CA LYS A 22 -2.55 -11.88 12.65
C LYS A 22 -3.04 -10.47 12.37
N GLY A 23 -3.28 -10.13 11.12
CA GLY A 23 -3.75 -8.80 10.72
C GLY A 23 -4.48 -8.83 9.39
N ILE A 24 -5.36 -7.86 9.21
CA ILE A 24 -6.16 -7.64 8.01
C ILE A 24 -5.96 -6.19 7.59
N VAL A 25 -5.76 -5.97 6.30
CA VAL A 25 -5.91 -4.67 5.66
C VAL A 25 -7.25 -4.71 4.91
N GLY A 26 -8.19 -3.92 5.41
CA GLY A 26 -9.56 -3.88 4.90
C GLY A 26 -9.77 -2.77 3.87
N TRP A 27 -11.04 -2.53 3.56
CA TRP A 27 -11.48 -1.43 2.72
C TRP A 27 -12.65 -0.69 3.36
N VAL A 28 -12.64 0.64 3.24
CA VAL A 28 -13.78 1.52 3.48
C VAL A 28 -13.76 2.63 2.44
N ASP A 29 -14.90 3.28 2.19
CA ASP A 29 -14.91 4.48 1.37
C ASP A 29 -14.26 5.65 2.11
N LEU A 30 -12.97 5.87 1.84
CA LEU A 30 -12.17 6.94 2.44
C LEU A 30 -12.64 8.35 2.06
N LYS A 31 -13.47 8.49 1.02
CA LYS A 31 -14.04 9.78 0.59
C LYS A 31 -15.38 10.09 1.27
N ALA A 32 -15.98 9.10 1.94
CA ALA A 32 -17.26 9.30 2.62
C ALA A 32 -17.15 10.30 3.76
N SER A 33 -18.15 11.17 3.91
CA SER A 33 -18.22 12.12 5.02
C SER A 33 -18.33 11.43 6.39
N THR A 34 -18.82 10.20 6.41
CA THR A 34 -19.03 9.35 7.59
C THR A 34 -17.89 8.36 7.85
N VAL A 35 -16.75 8.49 7.17
CA VAL A 35 -15.65 7.53 7.28
C VAL A 35 -15.13 7.34 8.71
N ALA A 36 -15.19 8.39 9.55
CA ALA A 36 -14.80 8.31 10.95
C ALA A 36 -15.65 7.30 11.73
N GLU A 37 -16.97 7.27 11.49
CA GLU A 37 -17.89 6.31 12.10
C GLU A 37 -17.52 4.86 11.70
N ARG A 38 -17.01 4.66 10.47
CA ARG A 38 -16.52 3.35 10.02
C ARG A 38 -15.24 2.95 10.76
N PHE A 39 -14.33 3.88 10.98
CA PHE A 39 -13.11 3.61 11.75
C PHE A 39 -13.44 3.25 13.20
N GLU A 40 -14.36 3.96 13.84
CA GLU A 40 -14.86 3.64 15.19
C GLU A 40 -15.49 2.24 15.23
N TYR A 41 -16.33 1.91 14.25
CA TYR A 41 -16.92 0.57 14.14
C TYR A 41 -15.82 -0.51 14.04
N TYR A 42 -14.78 -0.31 13.24
CA TYR A 42 -13.74 -1.32 13.04
C TYR A 42 -12.77 -1.44 14.22
N GLN A 43 -12.69 -0.48 15.15
CA GLN A 43 -11.85 -0.59 16.36
C GLN A 43 -12.20 -1.78 17.27
N GLN A 44 -13.43 -2.27 17.23
CA GLN A 44 -13.82 -3.49 17.96
C GLN A 44 -13.13 -4.77 17.44
N PHE A 45 -12.57 -4.73 16.23
CA PHE A 45 -11.92 -5.87 15.58
C PHE A 45 -10.40 -5.73 15.62
N SER A 46 -9.77 -6.28 16.64
CA SER A 46 -8.33 -6.11 16.91
C SER A 46 -7.41 -6.58 15.78
N LYS A 47 -7.90 -7.44 14.88
CA LYS A 47 -7.15 -7.91 13.70
C LYS A 47 -7.19 -6.98 12.51
N ILE A 48 -8.07 -5.99 12.45
CA ILE A 48 -8.01 -4.92 11.45
C ILE A 48 -6.84 -3.99 11.80
N LYS A 49 -5.85 -3.89 10.91
CA LYS A 49 -4.63 -3.13 11.13
C LYS A 49 -4.53 -1.88 10.27
N GLY A 50 -5.27 -1.85 9.18
CA GLY A 50 -5.24 -0.74 8.24
C GLY A 50 -6.27 -0.89 7.14
N PHE A 51 -6.22 0.06 6.22
CA PHE A 51 -7.13 0.10 5.08
C PHE A 51 -6.35 0.38 3.80
N ARG A 52 -6.93 -0.04 2.67
CA ARG A 52 -6.37 0.09 1.34
C ARG A 52 -7.45 0.45 0.33
N HIS A 53 -7.12 1.34 -0.58
CA HIS A 53 -7.87 1.60 -1.80
C HIS A 53 -7.05 1.14 -3.01
N ILE A 54 -7.70 0.63 -4.07
CA ILE A 54 -7.01 0.20 -5.28
C ILE A 54 -6.81 1.44 -6.18
N ILE A 55 -5.79 2.24 -5.87
CA ILE A 55 -5.54 3.51 -6.55
C ILE A 55 -5.21 3.31 -8.02
N HIS A 56 -4.51 2.24 -8.36
CA HIS A 56 -4.11 1.99 -9.75
C HIS A 56 -5.28 1.63 -10.69
N ASP A 57 -6.48 1.40 -10.16
CA ASP A 57 -7.69 1.18 -10.95
C ASP A 57 -8.48 2.49 -11.17
N GLU A 58 -8.08 3.58 -10.52
CA GLU A 58 -8.70 4.88 -10.68
C GLU A 58 -8.23 5.56 -11.98
N PRO A 59 -9.12 6.24 -12.70
CA PRO A 59 -8.76 6.86 -13.98
C PRO A 59 -7.82 8.05 -13.85
N GLU A 60 -7.84 8.75 -12.69
CA GLU A 60 -7.00 9.92 -12.44
C GLU A 60 -5.73 9.52 -11.69
N LEU A 61 -4.57 9.80 -12.28
CA LEU A 61 -3.26 9.52 -11.65
C LEU A 61 -3.06 10.27 -10.31
N ASP A 62 -3.75 11.37 -10.11
CA ASP A 62 -3.71 12.19 -8.90
C ASP A 62 -4.87 11.91 -7.93
N PHE A 63 -5.63 10.83 -8.14
CA PHE A 63 -6.76 10.45 -7.27
C PHE A 63 -6.43 10.56 -5.78
N MET A 64 -5.26 10.08 -5.37
CA MET A 64 -4.82 10.11 -3.97
C MET A 64 -4.64 11.52 -3.41
N LEU A 65 -4.55 12.55 -4.26
CA LEU A 65 -4.41 13.96 -3.88
C LEU A 65 -5.76 14.70 -3.79
N GLN A 66 -6.86 14.03 -4.11
CA GLN A 66 -8.20 14.62 -3.96
C GLN A 66 -8.45 15.01 -2.50
N PRO A 67 -8.98 16.22 -2.22
CA PRO A 67 -9.14 16.70 -0.84
C PRO A 67 -9.96 15.79 0.08
N SER A 68 -11.03 15.17 -0.46
CA SER A 68 -11.85 14.21 0.29
C SER A 68 -11.08 12.95 0.68
N PHE A 69 -10.27 12.42 -0.25
CA PHE A 69 -9.46 11.23 -0.01
C PHE A 69 -8.34 11.51 1.00
N LEU A 70 -7.60 12.61 0.81
CA LEU A 70 -6.57 13.08 1.76
C LEU A 70 -7.16 13.24 3.17
N LYS A 71 -8.36 13.85 3.28
CA LYS A 71 -9.05 14.01 4.56
C LYS A 71 -9.33 12.66 5.22
N GLY A 72 -9.91 11.70 4.48
CA GLY A 72 -10.21 10.38 5.02
C GLY A 72 -8.96 9.64 5.49
N VAL A 73 -7.90 9.61 4.68
CA VAL A 73 -6.62 8.98 5.06
C VAL A 73 -5.99 9.67 6.28
N SER A 74 -6.08 11.00 6.39
CA SER A 74 -5.52 11.74 7.53
C SER A 74 -6.13 11.36 8.88
N LEU A 75 -7.32 10.77 8.89
CA LEU A 75 -8.01 10.35 10.11
C LEU A 75 -7.53 8.99 10.62
N LEU A 76 -6.99 8.11 9.76
CA LEU A 76 -6.60 6.74 10.11
C LEU A 76 -5.65 6.67 11.31
N LYS A 77 -4.69 7.58 11.38
CA LYS A 77 -3.72 7.65 12.49
C LYS A 77 -4.38 7.83 13.86
N ASN A 78 -5.54 8.51 13.92
CA ASN A 78 -6.26 8.76 15.18
C ASN A 78 -6.85 7.47 15.75
N TYR A 79 -7.02 6.46 14.91
CA TYR A 79 -7.56 5.14 15.25
C TYR A 79 -6.47 4.05 15.27
N GLY A 80 -5.21 4.43 15.05
CA GLY A 80 -4.07 3.50 15.04
C GLY A 80 -3.96 2.63 13.78
N TYR A 81 -4.58 3.05 12.67
CA TYR A 81 -4.57 2.31 11.41
C TYR A 81 -3.45 2.76 10.47
N THR A 82 -2.87 1.78 9.74
CA THR A 82 -2.00 2.03 8.58
C THR A 82 -2.83 2.32 7.33
N TYR A 83 -2.20 2.95 6.34
CA TYR A 83 -2.74 3.02 4.99
C TYR A 83 -1.81 2.31 4.00
N ASP A 84 -2.32 1.28 3.32
CA ASP A 84 -1.59 0.54 2.30
C ASP A 84 -1.79 1.21 0.93
N ILE A 85 -0.67 1.58 0.27
CA ILE A 85 -0.65 2.30 -1.00
C ILE A 85 -0.50 1.29 -2.13
N LEU A 86 -1.60 0.97 -2.82
CA LEU A 86 -1.61 0.04 -3.95
C LEU A 86 -1.66 0.81 -5.27
N ILE A 87 -0.53 0.87 -5.96
CA ILE A 87 -0.27 1.73 -7.12
C ILE A 87 0.58 1.01 -8.18
N PHE A 88 0.61 1.56 -9.40
CA PHE A 88 1.68 1.33 -10.37
C PHE A 88 2.79 2.38 -10.22
N ALA A 89 3.97 2.09 -10.80
CA ALA A 89 5.15 2.96 -10.73
C ALA A 89 4.90 4.40 -11.21
N GLU A 90 4.01 4.61 -12.16
CA GLU A 90 3.65 5.94 -12.69
C GLU A 90 3.00 6.88 -11.65
N HIS A 91 2.45 6.32 -10.56
CA HIS A 91 1.85 7.10 -9.47
C HIS A 91 2.88 7.60 -8.44
N LEU A 92 4.14 7.15 -8.49
CA LEU A 92 5.15 7.47 -7.48
C LEU A 92 5.38 8.99 -7.27
N PRO A 93 5.36 9.85 -8.31
CA PRO A 93 5.46 11.29 -8.10
C PRO A 93 4.33 11.86 -7.23
N ASN A 94 3.08 11.40 -7.46
CA ASN A 94 1.92 11.81 -6.66
C ASN A 94 1.98 11.19 -5.26
N THR A 95 2.47 9.94 -5.14
CA THR A 95 2.68 9.28 -3.84
C THR A 95 3.65 10.05 -2.95
N LYS A 96 4.73 10.59 -3.49
CA LYS A 96 5.64 11.45 -2.74
C LYS A 96 4.93 12.68 -2.16
N THR A 97 4.10 13.34 -2.96
CA THR A 97 3.29 14.49 -2.53
C THR A 97 2.28 14.09 -1.46
N PHE A 98 1.61 12.95 -1.65
CA PHE A 98 0.63 12.38 -0.73
C PHE A 98 1.23 12.07 0.65
N VAL A 99 2.34 11.35 0.69
CA VAL A 99 3.03 11.00 1.93
C VAL A 99 3.54 12.25 2.65
N LYS A 100 4.12 13.20 1.91
CA LYS A 100 4.59 14.49 2.46
C LYS A 100 3.47 15.29 3.11
N ALA A 101 2.25 15.23 2.58
CA ALA A 101 1.09 15.92 3.15
C ALA A 101 0.62 15.31 4.48
N LEU A 102 0.98 14.05 4.78
CA LEU A 102 0.51 13.29 5.93
C LEU A 102 1.68 12.68 6.74
N PRO A 103 2.58 13.48 7.31
CA PRO A 103 3.85 13.02 7.89
C PRO A 103 3.70 12.10 9.12
N ASN A 104 2.53 12.13 9.78
CA ASN A 104 2.26 11.30 10.97
C ASN A 104 1.41 10.06 10.67
N GLN A 105 1.06 9.81 9.40
CA GLN A 105 0.31 8.63 9.00
C GLN A 105 1.29 7.51 8.63
N PRO A 106 1.21 6.32 9.26
CA PRO A 106 1.99 5.16 8.81
C PRO A 106 1.48 4.67 7.45
N PHE A 107 2.39 4.54 6.49
CA PHE A 107 2.12 4.05 5.14
C PHE A 107 2.85 2.76 4.84
N VAL A 108 2.23 1.91 4.02
CA VAL A 108 2.86 0.70 3.48
C VAL A 108 2.70 0.70 1.97
N ILE A 109 3.79 0.71 1.21
CA ILE A 109 3.74 0.54 -0.24
C ILE A 109 3.53 -0.92 -0.56
N ASP A 110 2.43 -1.24 -1.23
CA ASP A 110 2.15 -2.60 -1.70
C ASP A 110 3.03 -2.95 -2.91
N HIS A 111 3.57 -4.18 -2.91
CA HIS A 111 4.17 -4.82 -4.07
C HIS A 111 5.27 -3.99 -4.76
N ILE A 112 6.11 -3.32 -3.96
CA ILE A 112 7.20 -2.43 -4.43
C ILE A 112 6.73 -1.39 -5.48
N ALA A 113 5.46 -0.94 -5.40
CA ALA A 113 4.81 -0.04 -6.36
C ALA A 113 4.81 -0.57 -7.81
N LYS A 114 4.78 -1.88 -8.00
CA LYS A 114 4.60 -2.56 -9.30
C LYS A 114 5.44 -1.97 -10.45
N PRO A 115 6.79 -2.04 -10.38
CA PRO A 115 7.64 -1.55 -11.45
C PRO A 115 7.46 -2.36 -12.73
N THR A 116 7.75 -1.78 -13.89
CA THR A 116 7.64 -2.42 -15.20
C THR A 116 8.78 -3.45 -15.45
N ILE A 117 8.82 -4.51 -14.64
CA ILE A 117 9.90 -5.52 -14.64
C ILE A 117 10.10 -6.15 -16.00
N LYS A 118 9.02 -6.47 -16.71
CA LYS A 118 9.06 -7.06 -18.05
C LYS A 118 9.85 -6.19 -19.05
N LYS A 119 9.82 -4.86 -18.89
CA LYS A 119 10.58 -3.94 -19.75
C LYS A 119 12.03 -3.76 -19.30
N GLY A 120 12.38 -4.19 -18.09
CA GLY A 120 13.70 -4.02 -17.53
C GLY A 120 14.05 -2.59 -17.10
N GLU A 121 13.09 -1.68 -17.13
CA GLU A 121 13.26 -0.26 -16.76
C GLU A 121 13.31 -0.12 -15.24
N ILE A 122 14.43 0.39 -14.71
CA ILE A 122 14.62 0.49 -13.26
C ILE A 122 14.98 1.90 -12.78
N ASP A 123 15.68 2.70 -13.56
CA ASP A 123 16.37 3.91 -13.05
C ASP A 123 15.40 4.95 -12.49
N THR A 124 14.34 5.28 -13.23
CA THR A 124 13.33 6.25 -12.79
C THR A 124 12.59 5.74 -11.56
N TRP A 125 12.13 4.49 -11.58
CA TRP A 125 11.46 3.87 -10.45
C TRP A 125 12.36 3.79 -9.22
N LYS A 126 13.62 3.35 -9.36
CA LYS A 126 14.60 3.28 -8.26
C LYS A 126 14.78 4.64 -7.60
N LYS A 127 14.99 5.70 -8.39
CA LYS A 127 15.13 7.07 -7.87
C LYS A 127 13.89 7.51 -7.09
N GLN A 128 12.70 7.27 -7.63
CA GLN A 128 11.45 7.65 -6.99
C GLN A 128 11.20 6.87 -5.69
N MET A 129 11.52 5.57 -5.67
CA MET A 129 11.45 4.74 -4.46
C MET A 129 12.43 5.21 -3.38
N GLN A 130 13.65 5.61 -3.74
CA GLN A 130 14.61 6.20 -2.81
C GLN A 130 14.08 7.52 -2.21
N GLU A 131 13.46 8.37 -3.04
CA GLU A 131 12.85 9.62 -2.56
C GLU A 131 11.71 9.36 -1.57
N ILE A 132 10.88 8.35 -1.81
CA ILE A 132 9.79 7.97 -0.91
C ILE A 132 10.34 7.28 0.37
N ALA A 133 11.37 6.47 0.24
CA ALA A 133 12.03 5.83 1.38
C ALA A 133 12.67 6.82 2.36
N SER A 134 12.92 8.08 1.94
CA SER A 134 13.39 9.13 2.84
C SER A 134 12.35 9.55 3.90
N PHE A 135 11.08 9.21 3.72
CA PHE A 135 10.04 9.42 4.73
C PHE A 135 10.03 8.24 5.72
N GLU A 136 10.32 8.50 6.99
CA GLU A 136 10.46 7.46 8.03
C GLU A 136 9.16 6.70 8.33
N ASN A 137 8.00 7.31 8.04
CA ASN A 137 6.68 6.73 8.23
C ASN A 137 6.23 5.83 7.06
N VAL A 138 7.12 5.52 6.09
CA VAL A 138 6.80 4.68 4.94
C VAL A 138 7.54 3.35 5.03
N TYR A 139 6.79 2.28 4.88
CA TYR A 139 7.21 0.88 4.80
C TYR A 139 6.94 0.32 3.40
N CYS A 140 7.50 -0.83 3.06
CA CYS A 140 7.30 -1.43 1.74
C CYS A 140 7.17 -2.96 1.83
N LYS A 141 6.26 -3.53 1.03
CA LYS A 141 6.09 -4.99 0.89
C LYS A 141 6.92 -5.52 -0.28
N LEU A 142 7.76 -6.51 0.02
CA LEU A 142 8.49 -7.32 -0.96
C LEU A 142 7.58 -8.45 -1.47
N SER A 143 6.70 -8.12 -2.40
CA SER A 143 5.70 -9.05 -2.94
C SER A 143 5.22 -8.63 -4.32
N GLY A 144 4.38 -9.42 -4.97
CA GLY A 144 3.66 -9.09 -6.21
C GLY A 144 4.53 -8.90 -7.47
N MET A 145 5.83 -9.07 -7.39
CA MET A 145 6.77 -8.78 -8.49
C MET A 145 6.56 -9.68 -9.71
N VAL A 146 6.18 -10.93 -9.49
CA VAL A 146 5.97 -11.91 -10.57
C VAL A 146 4.82 -11.51 -11.50
N THR A 147 3.88 -10.70 -11.02
CA THR A 147 2.77 -10.21 -11.85
C THR A 147 3.24 -9.18 -12.88
N GLU A 148 4.37 -8.51 -12.62
CA GLU A 148 4.94 -7.46 -13.47
C GLU A 148 6.09 -8.01 -14.36
N GLY A 149 6.47 -9.28 -14.17
CA GLY A 149 7.46 -9.98 -14.99
C GLY A 149 6.89 -10.56 -16.28
N ASP A 150 7.74 -11.22 -17.07
CA ASP A 150 7.26 -12.02 -18.19
C ASP A 150 6.81 -13.40 -17.67
N TRP A 151 5.54 -13.68 -17.72
CA TRP A 151 4.96 -14.90 -17.13
C TRP A 151 5.43 -16.22 -17.76
N SER A 152 5.94 -16.15 -18.98
CA SER A 152 6.40 -17.34 -19.74
C SER A 152 7.92 -17.56 -19.68
N SER A 153 8.71 -16.52 -19.38
CA SER A 153 10.17 -16.57 -19.52
C SER A 153 10.95 -15.86 -18.43
N TRP A 154 10.30 -15.54 -17.28
CA TRP A 154 10.97 -14.86 -16.18
C TRP A 154 12.14 -15.68 -15.60
N LYS A 155 13.15 -14.98 -15.10
CA LYS A 155 14.29 -15.52 -14.37
C LYS A 155 14.44 -14.80 -13.04
N LYS A 156 15.09 -15.42 -12.08
CA LYS A 156 15.36 -14.82 -10.77
C LYS A 156 16.07 -13.45 -10.90
N GLU A 157 16.98 -13.35 -11.83
CA GLU A 157 17.79 -12.16 -12.08
C GLU A 157 16.95 -10.95 -12.51
N ASP A 158 15.80 -11.18 -13.13
CA ASP A 158 14.87 -10.11 -13.54
C ASP A 158 14.34 -9.35 -12.33
N PHE A 159 14.21 -10.00 -11.18
CA PHE A 159 13.67 -9.44 -9.94
C PHE A 159 14.76 -8.92 -8.99
N THR A 160 15.93 -9.54 -8.99
CA THR A 160 16.99 -9.28 -8.00
C THR A 160 17.35 -7.80 -7.91
N LYS A 161 17.55 -7.13 -9.04
CA LYS A 161 17.90 -5.70 -9.07
C LYS A 161 16.84 -4.78 -8.44
N TYR A 162 15.56 -5.15 -8.53
CA TYR A 162 14.46 -4.40 -7.91
C TYR A 162 14.41 -4.65 -6.40
N LEU A 163 14.60 -5.88 -5.96
CA LEU A 163 14.69 -6.25 -4.55
C LEU A 163 15.87 -5.55 -3.88
N ASP A 164 17.05 -5.60 -4.48
CA ASP A 164 18.25 -4.95 -3.96
C ASP A 164 18.05 -3.44 -3.82
N ALA A 165 17.42 -2.80 -4.82
CA ALA A 165 17.12 -1.37 -4.77
C ALA A 165 16.18 -0.99 -3.61
N VAL A 166 15.16 -1.82 -3.34
CA VAL A 166 14.23 -1.59 -2.24
C VAL A 166 14.89 -1.83 -0.88
N VAL A 167 15.69 -2.90 -0.76
CA VAL A 167 16.44 -3.19 0.47
C VAL A 167 17.45 -2.06 0.77
N GLU A 168 18.15 -1.57 -0.26
CA GLU A 168 19.07 -0.42 -0.12
C GLU A 168 18.33 0.86 0.34
N ALA A 169 17.14 1.12 -0.21
CA ALA A 169 16.38 2.34 0.06
C ALA A 169 15.70 2.35 1.43
N PHE A 170 15.01 1.27 1.81
CA PHE A 170 14.18 1.21 3.02
C PHE A 170 14.93 0.62 4.23
N GLY A 171 16.00 -0.14 4.01
CA GLY A 171 16.61 -0.97 5.06
C GLY A 171 15.68 -2.09 5.53
N THR A 172 16.24 -3.10 6.21
CA THR A 172 15.48 -4.30 6.60
C THR A 172 14.35 -4.06 7.60
N ASN A 173 14.45 -3.00 8.40
CA ASN A 173 13.48 -2.70 9.47
C ASN A 173 12.14 -2.13 8.95
N ARG A 174 12.09 -1.66 7.71
CA ARG A 174 10.88 -1.09 7.09
C ARG A 174 10.38 -1.92 5.92
N LEU A 175 10.80 -3.18 5.85
CA LEU A 175 10.36 -4.12 4.83
C LEU A 175 9.56 -5.25 5.45
N MET A 176 8.58 -5.73 4.70
CA MET A 176 7.80 -6.91 5.05
C MET A 176 7.61 -7.79 3.82
N TYR A 177 7.55 -9.09 4.03
CA TYR A 177 7.19 -10.05 3.00
C TYR A 177 5.66 -10.16 2.92
N GLY A 178 5.09 -10.25 1.69
CA GLY A 178 3.66 -10.36 1.47
C GLY A 178 3.31 -11.26 0.28
#